data_b7b0f0ea1fbd15f5ea857926678fb26e
#
_entry.id   b7b0f0ea1fbd15f5ea857926678fb26e
#
_cell.length_a   1.000
_cell.length_b   1.000
_cell.length_c   1.000
_cell.angle_alpha   90.00
_cell.angle_beta   90.00
_cell.angle_gamma   90.00
#
_symmetry.space_group_name_H-M   'P 1'
#
loop_
_entity.id
_entity.type
_entity.pdbx_description
1 polymer ?
#
loop_
_entity_poly.entity_id
_entity_poly.type
_entity_poly.pdbx_seq_one_letter_code
_entity_poly.pdbx_strand_id
1 'polypeptide(L)'
;MKKLFTLAAIVITGLSIAQKTNTTNAAMAYKAYEQVRFTDYEQAAKDLLEAKSYIDLSAEHAETKNDPKTLMYLGKIYIEIPFCAQTSGDATLKAFDAEECYKKGFDAFERSKAADTKKMYIDDINDYCSFYRAMYSNAGITMYDEGKYEEAMGGLLGATMFGEAMGLKDSFFCFYGGIAAYKIEKYEEAAEAFTKTVEWGYQPASSASYLTSCLVKLDKKEEAEKMLNAQIARYPKNKDLMIELINFYIDNDRKPEAIKILNDAIALDPNNPILIYTAGTIYENMSDFENAEKNYLKAKELGDKNAGFALGSLYFNKGADIYTAANALTFGSPEYTANYDKMIEESKVYFNKALPYLEQAAVENPKDLIVLEALKQAYGKVGNTEKFVEIKKLIEEIKAAQ
;
A
#
# COMPACT_ATOMS: atom_id res chain seq x y z
N MET A 1 -17.84 -44.99 -52.71
CA MET A 1 -17.13 -44.67 -51.45
C MET A 1 -15.78 -43.97 -51.69
N LYS A 2 -14.87 -44.43 -52.52
CA LYS A 2 -13.54 -43.75 -52.73
C LYS A 2 -13.62 -42.29 -53.22
N LYS A 3 -14.60 -41.94 -54.09
CA LYS A 3 -14.74 -40.54 -54.59
C LYS A 3 -15.29 -39.55 -53.57
N LEU A 4 -16.08 -40.02 -52.56
CA LEU A 4 -16.56 -39.17 -51.45
C LEU A 4 -15.42 -38.85 -50.47
N PHE A 5 -14.52 -39.80 -50.20
CA PHE A 5 -13.35 -39.56 -49.34
C PHE A 5 -12.33 -38.58 -49.95
N THR A 6 -12.17 -38.61 -51.27
CA THR A 6 -11.26 -37.70 -51.98
C THR A 6 -11.80 -36.25 -52.01
N LEU A 7 -13.13 -36.07 -52.17
CA LEU A 7 -13.76 -34.74 -52.11
C LEU A 7 -13.68 -34.14 -50.70
N ALA A 8 -13.96 -34.94 -49.65
CA ALA A 8 -13.85 -34.53 -48.27
C ALA A 8 -12.41 -34.15 -47.86
N ALA A 9 -11.41 -34.92 -48.34
CA ALA A 9 -9.98 -34.59 -48.10
C ALA A 9 -9.56 -33.32 -48.80
N ILE A 10 -10.02 -33.03 -50.03
CA ILE A 10 -9.70 -31.78 -50.78
C ILE A 10 -10.39 -30.56 -50.11
N VAL A 11 -11.59 -30.70 -49.64
CA VAL A 11 -12.28 -29.60 -48.92
C VAL A 11 -11.61 -29.29 -47.57
N ILE A 12 -11.18 -30.31 -46.81
CA ILE A 12 -10.45 -30.12 -45.54
C ILE A 12 -9.08 -29.48 -45.80
N THR A 13 -8.32 -29.91 -46.79
CA THR A 13 -7.03 -29.33 -47.16
C THR A 13 -7.17 -27.91 -47.70
N GLY A 14 -8.23 -27.60 -48.46
CA GLY A 14 -8.51 -26.27 -48.96
C GLY A 14 -8.85 -25.27 -47.82
N LEU A 15 -9.62 -25.69 -46.84
CA LEU A 15 -9.95 -24.89 -45.68
C LEU A 15 -8.71 -24.62 -44.77
N SER A 16 -7.87 -25.64 -44.58
CA SER A 16 -6.61 -25.52 -43.81
C SER A 16 -5.61 -24.54 -44.46
N ILE A 17 -5.49 -24.57 -45.79
CA ILE A 17 -4.63 -23.64 -46.54
C ILE A 17 -5.19 -22.21 -46.44
N ALA A 18 -6.50 -22.01 -46.54
CA ALA A 18 -7.13 -20.70 -46.42
C ALA A 18 -6.89 -20.07 -45.05
N GLN A 19 -6.91 -20.86 -43.97
CA GLN A 19 -6.71 -20.34 -42.61
C GLN A 19 -5.25 -19.98 -42.27
N LYS A 20 -4.28 -20.77 -42.78
CA LYS A 20 -2.85 -20.38 -42.72
C LYS A 20 -2.58 -19.12 -43.54
N THR A 21 -3.31 -18.90 -44.61
CA THR A 21 -3.29 -17.67 -45.37
C THR A 21 -3.80 -16.47 -44.56
N ASN A 22 -4.83 -16.64 -43.74
CA ASN A 22 -5.34 -15.59 -42.88
C ASN A 22 -4.29 -15.16 -41.80
N THR A 23 -3.58 -16.09 -41.17
CA THR A 23 -2.44 -15.72 -40.30
C THR A 23 -1.37 -14.94 -41.03
N THR A 24 -1.08 -15.31 -42.29
CA THR A 24 -0.10 -14.60 -43.12
C THR A 24 -0.60 -13.21 -43.51
N ASN A 25 -1.86 -13.08 -43.92
CA ASN A 25 -2.48 -11.78 -44.21
C ASN A 25 -2.52 -10.87 -42.98
N ALA A 26 -2.89 -11.40 -41.82
CA ALA A 26 -2.81 -10.67 -40.55
C ALA A 26 -1.39 -10.14 -40.27
N ALA A 27 -0.37 -10.99 -40.47
CA ALA A 27 1.02 -10.60 -40.31
C ALA A 27 1.45 -9.50 -41.28
N MET A 28 0.97 -9.55 -42.54
CA MET A 28 1.27 -8.52 -43.54
C MET A 28 0.59 -7.18 -43.24
N ALA A 29 -0.69 -7.20 -42.88
CA ALA A 29 -1.43 -6.01 -42.48
C ALA A 29 -0.85 -5.41 -41.20
N TYR A 30 -0.48 -6.23 -40.21
CA TYR A 30 0.18 -5.77 -39.00
C TYR A 30 1.54 -5.11 -39.28
N LYS A 31 2.32 -5.67 -40.21
CA LYS A 31 3.58 -5.06 -40.64
C LYS A 31 3.37 -3.72 -41.38
N ALA A 32 2.29 -3.56 -42.13
CA ALA A 32 1.92 -2.26 -42.71
C ALA A 32 1.57 -1.25 -41.61
N TYR A 33 0.78 -1.65 -40.64
CA TYR A 33 0.49 -0.87 -39.43
C TYR A 33 1.78 -0.39 -38.73
N GLU A 34 2.73 -1.28 -38.45
CA GLU A 34 4.01 -0.93 -37.80
C GLU A 34 4.78 0.17 -38.53
N GLN A 35 4.70 0.26 -39.85
CA GLN A 35 5.39 1.27 -40.62
C GLN A 35 4.80 2.67 -40.50
N VAL A 36 3.49 2.78 -40.23
CA VAL A 36 2.76 4.06 -40.25
C VAL A 36 2.21 4.49 -38.88
N ARG A 37 2.24 3.62 -37.87
CA ARG A 37 1.56 3.83 -36.59
C ARG A 37 1.94 5.10 -35.84
N PHE A 38 3.10 5.70 -36.12
CA PHE A 38 3.57 6.94 -35.50
C PHE A 38 3.57 8.13 -36.48
N THR A 39 3.18 7.95 -37.72
CA THR A 39 3.28 8.98 -38.78
C THR A 39 1.96 9.22 -39.52
N ASP A 40 1.13 8.19 -39.67
CA ASP A 40 -0.18 8.27 -40.35
C ASP A 40 -1.21 7.46 -39.55
N TYR A 41 -1.84 8.12 -38.58
CA TYR A 41 -2.77 7.47 -37.66
C TYR A 41 -4.05 6.96 -38.33
N GLU A 42 -4.51 7.61 -39.42
CA GLU A 42 -5.70 7.15 -40.13
C GLU A 42 -5.40 5.84 -40.93
N GLN A 43 -4.24 5.78 -41.60
CA GLN A 43 -3.82 4.56 -42.27
C GLN A 43 -3.51 3.44 -41.26
N ALA A 44 -2.88 3.77 -40.13
CA ALA A 44 -2.62 2.83 -39.05
C ALA A 44 -3.91 2.16 -38.55
N ALA A 45 -5.00 2.94 -38.35
CA ALA A 45 -6.28 2.38 -37.92
C ALA A 45 -6.84 1.38 -38.93
N LYS A 46 -6.76 1.69 -40.23
CA LYS A 46 -7.21 0.80 -41.34
C LYS A 46 -6.43 -0.50 -41.33
N ASP A 47 -5.09 -0.40 -41.31
CA ASP A 47 -4.20 -1.56 -41.36
C ASP A 47 -4.37 -2.45 -40.11
N LEU A 48 -4.56 -1.86 -38.92
CA LEU A 48 -4.79 -2.61 -37.70
C LEU A 48 -6.14 -3.33 -37.68
N LEU A 49 -7.21 -2.68 -38.16
CA LEU A 49 -8.53 -3.29 -38.30
C LEU A 49 -8.49 -4.44 -39.35
N GLU A 50 -7.76 -4.28 -40.44
CA GLU A 50 -7.55 -5.34 -41.41
C GLU A 50 -6.79 -6.53 -40.80
N ALA A 51 -5.68 -6.25 -40.09
CA ALA A 51 -4.94 -7.26 -39.34
C ALA A 51 -5.81 -8.03 -38.35
N LYS A 52 -6.65 -7.28 -37.61
CA LYS A 52 -7.59 -7.86 -36.62
C LYS A 52 -8.61 -8.77 -37.31
N SER A 53 -9.16 -8.36 -38.44
CA SER A 53 -10.15 -9.17 -39.16
C SER A 53 -9.61 -10.55 -39.60
N TYR A 54 -8.39 -10.60 -40.05
CA TYR A 54 -7.73 -11.84 -40.43
C TYR A 54 -7.30 -12.69 -39.27
N ILE A 55 -6.78 -12.06 -38.19
CA ILE A 55 -6.30 -12.84 -37.04
C ILE A 55 -7.43 -13.47 -36.23
N ASP A 56 -8.58 -12.84 -36.15
CA ASP A 56 -9.75 -13.39 -35.48
C ASP A 56 -10.22 -14.67 -36.19
N LEU A 57 -10.27 -14.66 -37.53
CA LEU A 57 -10.60 -15.85 -38.30
C LEU A 57 -9.64 -17.01 -38.03
N SER A 58 -8.33 -16.71 -37.92
CA SER A 58 -7.33 -17.72 -37.59
C SER A 58 -7.41 -18.22 -36.17
N ALA A 59 -7.75 -17.35 -35.20
CA ALA A 59 -7.85 -17.67 -33.77
C ALA A 59 -9.08 -18.52 -33.44
N GLU A 60 -10.12 -18.49 -34.26
CA GLU A 60 -11.33 -19.32 -34.10
C GLU A 60 -11.20 -20.70 -34.76
N HIS A 61 -10.31 -20.86 -35.74
CA HIS A 61 -10.21 -22.09 -36.50
C HIS A 61 -9.44 -23.21 -35.76
N ALA A 62 -9.98 -24.41 -35.77
CA ALA A 62 -9.47 -25.56 -35.01
C ALA A 62 -7.98 -25.87 -35.24
N GLU A 63 -7.46 -25.68 -36.49
CA GLU A 63 -6.08 -26.00 -36.85
C GLU A 63 -5.08 -24.87 -36.54
N THR A 64 -5.54 -23.61 -36.43
CA THR A 64 -4.68 -22.45 -36.26
C THR A 64 -4.80 -21.74 -34.91
N LYS A 65 -5.90 -21.98 -34.16
CA LYS A 65 -6.16 -21.31 -32.87
C LYS A 65 -5.10 -21.55 -31.77
N ASN A 66 -4.29 -22.59 -31.89
CA ASN A 66 -3.19 -22.90 -30.98
C ASN A 66 -1.83 -22.87 -31.71
N ASP A 67 -1.77 -22.37 -32.96
CA ASP A 67 -0.51 -22.19 -33.65
C ASP A 67 0.28 -21.02 -33.02
N PRO A 68 1.56 -21.22 -32.67
CA PRO A 68 2.35 -20.17 -31.98
C PRO A 68 2.42 -18.86 -32.75
N LYS A 69 2.54 -18.91 -34.08
CA LYS A 69 2.57 -17.71 -34.94
C LYS A 69 1.23 -16.94 -34.87
N THR A 70 0.12 -17.69 -34.99
CA THR A 70 -1.22 -17.10 -34.88
C THR A 70 -1.41 -16.41 -33.54
N LEU A 71 -1.05 -17.08 -32.43
CA LEU A 71 -1.14 -16.55 -31.08
C LEU A 71 -0.23 -15.33 -30.86
N MET A 72 0.99 -15.33 -31.38
CA MET A 72 1.88 -14.17 -31.30
C MET A 72 1.27 -12.94 -31.99
N TYR A 73 0.76 -13.07 -33.25
CA TYR A 73 0.12 -11.94 -33.92
C TYR A 73 -1.21 -11.55 -33.26
N LEU A 74 -1.98 -12.48 -32.75
CA LEU A 74 -3.17 -12.18 -31.95
C LEU A 74 -2.79 -11.29 -30.76
N GLY A 75 -1.72 -11.63 -30.06
CA GLY A 75 -1.20 -10.85 -28.95
C GLY A 75 -0.80 -9.43 -29.39
N LYS A 76 0.07 -9.31 -30.37
CA LYS A 76 0.54 -8.01 -30.87
C LYS A 76 -0.63 -7.13 -31.33
N ILE A 77 -1.53 -7.64 -32.15
CA ILE A 77 -2.66 -6.89 -32.70
C ILE A 77 -3.59 -6.38 -31.61
N TYR A 78 -3.97 -7.22 -30.64
CA TYR A 78 -4.89 -6.82 -29.59
C TYR A 78 -4.28 -5.81 -28.61
N ILE A 79 -2.99 -5.93 -28.29
CA ILE A 79 -2.29 -4.96 -27.43
C ILE A 79 -2.20 -3.57 -28.10
N GLU A 80 -2.13 -3.49 -29.43
CA GLU A 80 -2.06 -2.22 -30.16
C GLU A 80 -3.40 -1.50 -30.29
N ILE A 81 -4.54 -2.19 -30.14
CA ILE A 81 -5.87 -1.59 -30.33
C ILE A 81 -6.09 -0.36 -29.44
N PRO A 82 -5.86 -0.38 -28.11
CA PRO A 82 -6.09 0.79 -27.27
C PRO A 82 -5.23 1.99 -27.66
N PHE A 83 -3.96 1.76 -27.98
CA PHE A 83 -3.07 2.83 -28.42
C PHE A 83 -3.51 3.43 -29.76
N CYS A 84 -3.81 2.59 -30.74
CA CYS A 84 -4.28 3.03 -32.05
C CYS A 84 -5.65 3.75 -31.97
N ALA A 85 -6.55 3.28 -31.13
CA ALA A 85 -7.85 3.93 -30.87
C ALA A 85 -7.68 5.35 -30.32
N GLN A 86 -6.73 5.54 -29.40
CA GLN A 86 -6.45 6.84 -28.79
C GLN A 86 -5.80 7.80 -29.79
N THR A 87 -4.83 7.33 -30.58
CA THR A 87 -4.04 8.17 -31.48
C THR A 87 -4.78 8.52 -32.77
N SER A 88 -5.49 7.56 -33.37
CA SER A 88 -6.27 7.78 -34.60
C SER A 88 -7.64 8.43 -34.39
N GLY A 89 -8.21 8.23 -33.20
CA GLY A 89 -9.58 8.64 -32.92
C GLY A 89 -10.65 7.78 -33.61
N ASP A 90 -10.28 6.65 -34.23
CA ASP A 90 -11.20 5.78 -34.96
C ASP A 90 -12.32 5.22 -34.07
N ALA A 91 -13.58 5.37 -34.53
CA ALA A 91 -14.73 4.99 -33.74
C ALA A 91 -14.88 3.47 -33.57
N THR A 92 -14.41 2.67 -34.55
CA THR A 92 -14.47 1.21 -34.50
C THR A 92 -13.48 0.69 -33.45
N LEU A 93 -12.27 1.23 -33.45
CA LEU A 93 -11.24 0.85 -32.47
C LEU A 93 -11.62 1.29 -31.06
N LYS A 94 -12.23 2.48 -30.90
CA LYS A 94 -12.74 2.98 -29.60
C LYS A 94 -13.89 2.15 -29.00
N ALA A 95 -14.56 1.34 -29.83
CA ALA A 95 -15.62 0.46 -29.35
C ALA A 95 -15.08 -0.79 -28.63
N PHE A 96 -13.78 -1.09 -28.72
CA PHE A 96 -13.17 -2.18 -27.99
C PHE A 96 -12.78 -1.73 -26.58
N ASP A 97 -13.10 -2.55 -25.58
CA ASP A 97 -12.63 -2.35 -24.21
C ASP A 97 -11.11 -2.55 -24.13
N ALA A 98 -10.42 -1.58 -23.56
CA ALA A 98 -8.97 -1.58 -23.49
C ALA A 98 -8.42 -2.70 -22.57
N GLU A 99 -9.07 -2.95 -21.45
CA GLU A 99 -8.68 -3.99 -20.51
C GLU A 99 -8.84 -5.38 -21.11
N GLU A 100 -9.98 -5.64 -21.77
CA GLU A 100 -10.21 -6.88 -22.51
C GLU A 100 -9.20 -7.09 -23.62
N CYS A 101 -8.82 -6.01 -24.35
CA CYS A 101 -7.78 -6.08 -25.39
C CYS A 101 -6.41 -6.48 -24.82
N TYR A 102 -5.97 -5.84 -23.74
CA TYR A 102 -4.72 -6.20 -23.07
C TYR A 102 -4.76 -7.62 -22.53
N LYS A 103 -5.83 -8.00 -21.84
CA LYS A 103 -6.01 -9.37 -21.31
C LYS A 103 -5.92 -10.42 -22.40
N LYS A 104 -6.66 -10.23 -23.50
CA LYS A 104 -6.63 -11.14 -24.65
C LYS A 104 -5.25 -11.20 -25.31
N GLY A 105 -4.58 -10.07 -25.40
CA GLY A 105 -3.25 -9.96 -25.99
C GLY A 105 -2.18 -10.69 -25.18
N PHE A 106 -2.13 -10.46 -23.87
CA PHE A 106 -1.16 -11.12 -23.00
C PHE A 106 -1.43 -12.62 -22.83
N ASP A 107 -2.72 -13.04 -22.72
CA ASP A 107 -3.09 -14.48 -22.75
C ASP A 107 -2.58 -15.15 -24.04
N ALA A 108 -2.73 -14.48 -25.17
CA ALA A 108 -2.23 -14.99 -26.45
C ALA A 108 -0.70 -15.14 -26.45
N PHE A 109 0.06 -14.23 -25.83
CA PHE A 109 1.52 -14.37 -25.70
C PHE A 109 1.90 -15.55 -24.81
N GLU A 110 1.26 -15.74 -23.69
CA GLU A 110 1.52 -16.89 -22.82
C GLU A 110 1.24 -18.21 -23.53
N ARG A 111 0.11 -18.31 -24.21
CA ARG A 111 -0.26 -19.50 -24.99
C ARG A 111 0.69 -19.71 -26.19
N SER A 112 1.12 -18.65 -26.85
CA SER A 112 2.13 -18.73 -27.91
C SER A 112 3.43 -19.33 -27.41
N LYS A 113 3.96 -18.81 -26.29
CA LYS A 113 5.19 -19.30 -25.66
C LYS A 113 5.08 -20.75 -25.22
N ALA A 114 3.94 -21.15 -24.63
CA ALA A 114 3.67 -22.53 -24.22
C ALA A 114 3.60 -23.51 -25.40
N ALA A 115 3.06 -23.07 -26.54
CA ALA A 115 2.93 -23.89 -27.76
C ALA A 115 4.19 -23.91 -28.63
N ASP A 116 5.10 -22.92 -28.47
CA ASP A 116 6.30 -22.76 -29.28
C ASP A 116 7.45 -23.67 -28.85
N THR A 117 7.28 -24.96 -29.05
CA THR A 117 8.28 -26.00 -28.69
C THR A 117 9.62 -25.84 -29.43
N LYS A 118 9.63 -25.12 -30.54
CA LYS A 118 10.84 -24.85 -31.35
C LYS A 118 11.49 -23.53 -31.03
N LYS A 119 10.93 -22.74 -30.12
CA LYS A 119 11.40 -21.40 -29.74
C LYS A 119 11.57 -20.44 -30.93
N MET A 120 10.63 -20.47 -31.88
CA MET A 120 10.68 -19.67 -33.09
C MET A 120 10.12 -18.25 -32.90
N TYR A 121 9.25 -18.04 -31.94
CA TYR A 121 8.48 -16.79 -31.75
C TYR A 121 8.69 -16.16 -30.37
N ILE A 122 9.36 -16.83 -29.44
CA ILE A 122 9.64 -16.34 -28.09
C ILE A 122 10.46 -15.06 -28.13
N ASP A 123 11.49 -15.01 -28.98
CA ASP A 123 12.35 -13.83 -29.11
C ASP A 123 11.57 -12.64 -29.69
N ASP A 124 10.75 -12.85 -30.72
CA ASP A 124 9.89 -11.81 -31.31
C ASP A 124 8.88 -11.23 -30.27
N ILE A 125 8.33 -12.07 -29.40
CA ILE A 125 7.45 -11.63 -28.30
C ILE A 125 8.25 -10.85 -27.28
N ASN A 126 9.42 -11.33 -26.89
CA ASN A 126 10.27 -10.67 -25.89
C ASN A 126 10.79 -9.32 -26.40
N ASP A 127 11.20 -9.22 -27.66
CA ASP A 127 11.63 -7.96 -28.27
C ASP A 127 10.48 -6.93 -28.29
N TYR A 128 9.28 -7.37 -28.69
CA TYR A 128 8.08 -6.56 -28.66
C TYR A 128 7.77 -6.08 -27.23
N CYS A 129 7.74 -6.97 -26.26
CA CYS A 129 7.49 -6.64 -24.87
C CYS A 129 8.59 -5.73 -24.29
N SER A 130 9.85 -5.96 -24.63
CA SER A 130 10.99 -5.14 -24.18
C SER A 130 10.88 -3.70 -24.67
N PHE A 131 10.49 -3.49 -25.94
CA PHE A 131 10.26 -2.16 -26.49
C PHE A 131 9.18 -1.40 -25.71
N TYR A 132 8.01 -2.00 -25.51
CA TYR A 132 6.90 -1.36 -24.79
C TYR A 132 7.20 -1.17 -23.33
N ARG A 133 7.83 -2.16 -22.68
CA ARG A 133 8.28 -2.04 -21.31
C ARG A 133 9.18 -0.81 -21.10
N ALA A 134 10.16 -0.60 -21.99
CA ALA A 134 11.04 0.57 -21.93
C ALA A 134 10.28 1.88 -22.17
N MET A 135 9.38 1.92 -23.15
CA MET A 135 8.56 3.09 -23.43
C MET A 135 7.66 3.46 -22.26
N TYR A 136 6.91 2.51 -21.72
CA TYR A 136 5.99 2.70 -20.60
C TYR A 136 6.71 3.05 -19.30
N SER A 137 7.86 2.41 -18.99
CA SER A 137 8.63 2.72 -17.79
C SER A 137 9.21 4.13 -17.81
N ASN A 138 9.78 4.57 -18.94
CA ASN A 138 10.31 5.92 -19.06
C ASN A 138 9.21 6.99 -18.94
N ALA A 139 8.08 6.79 -19.60
CA ALA A 139 6.94 7.68 -19.48
C ALA A 139 6.40 7.70 -18.06
N GLY A 140 6.19 6.53 -17.45
CA GLY A 140 5.66 6.39 -16.10
C GLY A 140 6.54 7.04 -15.02
N ILE A 141 7.87 6.88 -15.10
CA ILE A 141 8.81 7.55 -14.19
C ILE A 141 8.70 9.07 -14.34
N THR A 142 8.75 9.58 -15.57
CA THR A 142 8.65 11.02 -15.83
C THR A 142 7.35 11.61 -15.28
N MET A 143 6.22 10.94 -15.54
CA MET A 143 4.92 11.39 -15.04
C MET A 143 4.83 11.32 -13.51
N TYR A 144 5.45 10.32 -12.89
CA TYR A 144 5.51 10.22 -11.42
C TYR A 144 6.28 11.39 -10.81
N ASP A 145 7.44 11.74 -11.37
CA ASP A 145 8.27 12.86 -10.91
C ASP A 145 7.57 14.21 -11.10
N GLU A 146 6.73 14.34 -12.13
CA GLU A 146 5.88 15.52 -12.38
C GLU A 146 4.60 15.54 -11.51
N GLY A 147 4.33 14.50 -10.71
CA GLY A 147 3.13 14.39 -9.88
C GLY A 147 1.85 14.06 -10.66
N LYS A 148 1.96 13.65 -11.91
CA LYS A 148 0.84 13.20 -12.78
C LYS A 148 0.56 11.72 -12.52
N TYR A 149 -0.10 11.44 -11.39
CA TYR A 149 -0.20 10.06 -10.88
C TYR A 149 -1.10 9.15 -11.70
N GLU A 150 -2.11 9.68 -12.43
CA GLU A 150 -2.95 8.87 -13.33
C GLU A 150 -2.12 8.30 -14.48
N GLU A 151 -1.34 9.15 -15.16
CA GLU A 151 -0.47 8.76 -16.26
C GLU A 151 0.71 7.91 -15.77
N ALA A 152 1.24 8.24 -14.59
CA ALA A 152 2.31 7.48 -13.96
C ALA A 152 1.87 6.04 -13.64
N MET A 153 0.68 5.86 -13.08
CA MET A 153 0.08 4.55 -12.82
C MET A 153 0.01 3.73 -14.11
N GLY A 154 -0.60 4.30 -15.16
CA GLY A 154 -0.73 3.63 -16.46
C GLY A 154 0.63 3.24 -17.06
N GLY A 155 1.62 4.13 -16.98
CA GLY A 155 2.99 3.87 -17.43
C GLY A 155 3.68 2.77 -16.62
N LEU A 156 3.73 2.88 -15.31
CA LEU A 156 4.48 1.96 -14.46
C LEU A 156 3.83 0.56 -14.40
N LEU A 157 2.51 0.48 -14.25
CA LEU A 157 1.80 -0.81 -14.27
C LEU A 157 1.83 -1.43 -15.66
N GLY A 158 1.73 -0.63 -16.74
CA GLY A 158 1.92 -1.10 -18.10
C GLY A 158 3.31 -1.71 -18.30
N ALA A 159 4.38 -1.05 -17.86
CA ALA A 159 5.73 -1.60 -17.89
C ALA A 159 5.83 -2.93 -17.12
N THR A 160 5.16 -3.03 -15.98
CA THR A 160 5.09 -4.28 -15.19
C THR A 160 4.43 -5.41 -15.99
N MET A 161 3.30 -5.16 -16.66
CA MET A 161 2.61 -6.16 -17.48
C MET A 161 3.48 -6.69 -18.62
N PHE A 162 4.20 -5.81 -19.33
CA PHE A 162 5.14 -6.23 -20.36
C PHE A 162 6.33 -7.01 -19.78
N GLY A 163 6.81 -6.65 -18.59
CA GLY A 163 7.84 -7.40 -17.87
C GLY A 163 7.36 -8.80 -17.49
N GLU A 164 6.17 -8.93 -16.94
CA GLU A 164 5.55 -10.22 -16.57
C GLU A 164 5.40 -11.11 -17.81
N ALA A 165 5.00 -10.55 -18.95
CA ALA A 165 4.93 -11.27 -20.22
C ALA A 165 6.28 -11.84 -20.66
N MET A 166 7.40 -11.25 -20.24
CA MET A 166 8.77 -11.78 -20.42
C MET A 166 9.22 -12.70 -19.29
N GLY A 167 8.40 -12.93 -18.26
CA GLY A 167 8.75 -13.69 -17.08
C GLY A 167 9.58 -12.89 -16.05
N LEU A 168 9.60 -11.56 -16.13
CA LEU A 168 10.31 -10.69 -15.21
C LEU A 168 9.39 -10.30 -14.03
N LYS A 169 10.01 -10.03 -12.89
CA LYS A 169 9.36 -9.43 -11.72
C LYS A 169 9.80 -7.98 -11.59
N ASP A 170 9.12 -7.08 -12.29
CA ASP A 170 9.43 -5.66 -12.28
C ASP A 170 8.95 -4.97 -10.99
N SER A 171 9.48 -5.43 -9.88
CA SER A 171 9.04 -5.04 -8.54
C SER A 171 9.08 -3.53 -8.30
N PHE A 172 10.07 -2.83 -8.87
CA PHE A 172 10.17 -1.37 -8.78
C PHE A 172 8.98 -0.70 -9.47
N PHE A 173 8.72 -1.03 -10.74
CA PHE A 173 7.62 -0.41 -11.48
C PHE A 173 6.26 -0.75 -10.89
N CYS A 174 6.08 -2.02 -10.47
CA CYS A 174 4.87 -2.46 -9.80
C CYS A 174 4.61 -1.68 -8.51
N PHE A 175 5.64 -1.50 -7.67
CA PHE A 175 5.53 -0.79 -6.40
C PHE A 175 5.18 0.69 -6.58
N TYR A 176 5.92 1.40 -7.44
CA TYR A 176 5.66 2.82 -7.68
C TYR A 176 4.38 3.07 -8.48
N GLY A 177 3.98 2.14 -9.36
CA GLY A 177 2.67 2.14 -10.00
C GLY A 177 1.53 1.98 -8.99
N GLY A 178 1.71 1.09 -8.01
CA GLY A 178 0.80 0.93 -6.87
C GLY A 178 0.71 2.19 -6.01
N ILE A 179 1.84 2.88 -5.74
CA ILE A 179 1.83 4.17 -5.03
C ILE A 179 1.08 5.24 -5.83
N ALA A 180 1.28 5.30 -7.15
CA ALA A 180 0.57 6.24 -8.02
C ALA A 180 -0.94 5.99 -7.98
N ALA A 181 -1.38 4.72 -8.07
CA ALA A 181 -2.77 4.32 -7.92
C ALA A 181 -3.34 4.72 -6.55
N TYR A 182 -2.59 4.46 -5.47
CA TYR A 182 -3.00 4.82 -4.10
C TYR A 182 -3.21 6.34 -3.94
N LYS A 183 -2.32 7.15 -4.53
CA LYS A 183 -2.39 8.63 -4.46
C LYS A 183 -3.62 9.22 -5.16
N ILE A 184 -4.18 8.52 -6.13
CA ILE A 184 -5.42 8.90 -6.84
C ILE A 184 -6.64 8.10 -6.38
N GLU A 185 -6.52 7.44 -5.23
CA GLU A 185 -7.59 6.70 -4.55
C GLU A 185 -8.12 5.48 -5.34
N LYS A 186 -7.36 4.98 -6.32
CA LYS A 186 -7.63 3.72 -7.01
C LYS A 186 -7.10 2.54 -6.19
N TYR A 187 -7.85 2.24 -5.12
CA TYR A 187 -7.39 1.29 -4.09
C TYR A 187 -7.40 -0.16 -4.57
N GLU A 188 -8.24 -0.54 -5.51
CA GLU A 188 -8.27 -1.85 -6.12
C GLU A 188 -6.99 -2.12 -6.92
N GLU A 189 -6.64 -1.24 -7.84
CA GLU A 189 -5.43 -1.33 -8.67
C GLU A 189 -4.17 -1.25 -7.80
N ALA A 190 -4.19 -0.39 -6.77
CA ALA A 190 -3.10 -0.31 -5.82
C ALA A 190 -2.93 -1.62 -5.04
N ALA A 191 -4.03 -2.24 -4.57
CA ALA A 191 -3.99 -3.50 -3.84
C ALA A 191 -3.46 -4.65 -4.72
N GLU A 192 -3.84 -4.71 -5.99
CA GLU A 192 -3.29 -5.70 -6.94
C GLU A 192 -1.77 -5.54 -7.11
N ALA A 193 -1.30 -4.31 -7.31
CA ALA A 193 0.12 -4.02 -7.44
C ALA A 193 0.90 -4.38 -6.16
N PHE A 194 0.40 -3.98 -4.98
CA PHE A 194 1.07 -4.30 -3.73
C PHE A 194 0.98 -5.78 -3.36
N THR A 195 -0.07 -6.49 -3.75
CA THR A 195 -0.13 -7.96 -3.60
C THR A 195 1.02 -8.62 -4.36
N LYS A 196 1.27 -8.23 -5.60
CA LYS A 196 2.41 -8.73 -6.39
C LYS A 196 3.75 -8.42 -5.71
N THR A 197 3.95 -7.18 -5.22
CA THR A 197 5.20 -6.80 -4.56
C THR A 197 5.43 -7.52 -3.24
N VAL A 198 4.37 -7.80 -2.48
CA VAL A 198 4.38 -8.64 -1.28
C VAL A 198 4.78 -10.09 -1.62
N GLU A 199 4.17 -10.67 -2.65
CA GLU A 199 4.50 -12.03 -3.13
C GLU A 199 5.95 -12.14 -3.62
N TRP A 200 6.44 -11.13 -4.32
CA TRP A 200 7.82 -11.06 -4.82
C TRP A 200 8.84 -10.76 -3.73
N GLY A 201 8.39 -10.33 -2.54
CA GLY A 201 9.24 -9.98 -1.41
C GLY A 201 9.97 -8.65 -1.59
N TYR A 202 9.41 -7.76 -2.38
CA TYR A 202 9.98 -6.42 -2.59
C TYR A 202 9.57 -5.48 -1.46
N GLN A 203 10.55 -4.85 -0.80
CA GLN A 203 10.33 -3.94 0.34
C GLN A 203 9.24 -4.46 1.30
N PRO A 204 9.44 -5.59 1.98
CA PRO A 204 8.36 -6.36 2.61
C PRO A 204 7.46 -5.55 3.55
N ALA A 205 8.05 -4.66 4.37
CA ALA A 205 7.29 -3.82 5.28
C ALA A 205 6.49 -2.75 4.54
N SER A 206 7.11 -2.01 3.62
CA SER A 206 6.44 -0.94 2.87
C SER A 206 5.33 -1.50 1.98
N SER A 207 5.58 -2.62 1.28
CA SER A 207 4.57 -3.28 0.46
C SER A 207 3.39 -3.76 1.29
N ALA A 208 3.65 -4.34 2.48
CA ALA A 208 2.61 -4.78 3.39
C ALA A 208 1.82 -3.60 3.97
N SER A 209 2.48 -2.49 4.32
CA SER A 209 1.85 -1.27 4.83
C SER A 209 0.87 -0.67 3.82
N TYR A 210 1.32 -0.48 2.58
CA TYR A 210 0.45 0.03 1.52
C TYR A 210 -0.70 -0.92 1.21
N LEU A 211 -0.44 -2.24 1.14
CA LEU A 211 -1.51 -3.23 0.91
C LEU A 211 -2.53 -3.22 2.06
N THR A 212 -2.07 -3.16 3.31
CA THR A 212 -2.94 -3.01 4.50
C THR A 212 -3.83 -1.78 4.37
N SER A 213 -3.24 -0.63 4.01
CA SER A 213 -3.97 0.62 3.83
C SER A 213 -5.04 0.50 2.73
N CYS A 214 -4.71 -0.12 1.58
CA CYS A 214 -5.67 -0.37 0.51
C CYS A 214 -6.81 -1.28 0.98
N LEU A 215 -6.47 -2.42 1.61
CA LEU A 215 -7.46 -3.38 2.08
C LEU A 215 -8.40 -2.78 3.13
N VAL A 216 -7.89 -1.94 4.03
CA VAL A 216 -8.72 -1.20 4.99
C VAL A 216 -9.67 -0.22 4.30
N LYS A 217 -9.20 0.51 3.28
CA LYS A 217 -10.04 1.41 2.47
C LYS A 217 -11.13 0.66 1.69
N LEU A 218 -10.87 -0.58 1.31
CA LEU A 218 -11.80 -1.49 0.63
C LEU A 218 -12.69 -2.30 1.59
N ASP A 219 -12.65 -2.02 2.90
CA ASP A 219 -13.37 -2.73 3.97
C ASP A 219 -13.02 -4.23 4.07
N LYS A 220 -11.76 -4.60 3.70
CA LYS A 220 -11.23 -5.97 3.71
C LYS A 220 -10.25 -6.20 4.86
N LYS A 221 -10.65 -5.83 6.09
CA LYS A 221 -9.77 -5.85 7.27
C LYS A 221 -9.25 -7.24 7.62
N GLU A 222 -10.06 -8.29 7.45
CA GLU A 222 -9.67 -9.67 7.70
C GLU A 222 -8.56 -10.14 6.74
N GLU A 223 -8.62 -9.69 5.47
CA GLU A 223 -7.57 -9.98 4.49
C GLU A 223 -6.26 -9.28 4.85
N ALA A 224 -6.34 -8.03 5.33
CA ALA A 224 -5.19 -7.27 5.79
C ALA A 224 -4.49 -7.96 6.98
N GLU A 225 -5.25 -8.38 8.00
CA GLU A 225 -4.71 -9.11 9.15
C GLU A 225 -4.05 -10.43 8.74
N LYS A 226 -4.72 -11.20 7.90
CA LYS A 226 -4.19 -12.48 7.39
C LYS A 226 -2.89 -12.27 6.62
N MET A 227 -2.83 -11.26 5.77
CA MET A 227 -1.65 -10.91 4.99
C MET A 227 -0.48 -10.51 5.92
N LEU A 228 -0.69 -9.61 6.88
CA LEU A 228 0.34 -9.17 7.83
C LEU A 228 0.90 -10.35 8.65
N ASN A 229 0.03 -11.22 9.17
CA ASN A 229 0.46 -12.41 9.90
C ASN A 229 1.30 -13.36 9.01
N ALA A 230 0.92 -13.55 7.74
CA ALA A 230 1.68 -14.35 6.80
C ALA A 230 3.07 -13.72 6.50
N GLN A 231 3.15 -12.39 6.39
CA GLN A 231 4.43 -11.71 6.18
C GLN A 231 5.34 -11.79 7.41
N ILE A 232 4.80 -11.67 8.62
CA ILE A 232 5.58 -11.87 9.86
C ILE A 232 6.08 -13.32 9.96
N ALA A 233 5.26 -14.31 9.61
CA ALA A 233 5.70 -15.70 9.56
C ALA A 233 6.82 -15.93 8.54
N ARG A 234 6.79 -15.24 7.40
CA ARG A 234 7.84 -15.29 6.36
C ARG A 234 9.12 -14.55 6.77
N TYR A 235 8.98 -13.44 7.49
CA TYR A 235 10.08 -12.57 7.93
C TYR A 235 10.05 -12.32 9.44
N PRO A 236 10.28 -13.34 10.29
CA PRO A 236 10.02 -13.29 11.73
C PRO A 236 10.95 -12.35 12.53
N LYS A 237 11.99 -11.81 11.89
CA LYS A 237 12.90 -10.81 12.49
C LYS A 237 12.68 -9.39 11.94
N ASN A 238 11.71 -9.20 11.08
CA ASN A 238 11.40 -7.88 10.52
C ASN A 238 10.52 -7.11 11.49
N LYS A 239 11.13 -6.20 12.25
CA LYS A 239 10.44 -5.37 13.25
C LYS A 239 9.42 -4.43 12.62
N ASP A 240 9.67 -3.94 11.41
CA ASP A 240 8.78 -3.00 10.74
C ASP A 240 7.43 -3.68 10.39
N LEU A 241 7.45 -4.96 9.98
CA LEU A 241 6.21 -5.74 9.79
C LEU A 241 5.44 -5.95 11.10
N MET A 242 6.15 -6.15 12.21
CA MET A 242 5.50 -6.25 13.53
C MET A 242 4.87 -4.91 13.92
N ILE A 243 5.53 -3.80 13.66
CA ILE A 243 5.00 -2.45 13.90
C ILE A 243 3.73 -2.21 13.06
N GLU A 244 3.72 -2.62 11.80
CA GLU A 244 2.52 -2.53 10.95
C GLU A 244 1.33 -3.31 11.55
N LEU A 245 1.56 -4.53 12.02
CA LEU A 245 0.49 -5.32 12.66
C LEU A 245 0.04 -4.72 13.99
N ILE A 246 0.97 -4.15 14.78
CA ILE A 246 0.66 -3.42 16.02
C ILE A 246 -0.23 -2.23 15.71
N ASN A 247 0.14 -1.39 14.72
CA ASN A 247 -0.65 -0.25 14.30
C ASN A 247 -2.03 -0.68 13.80
N PHE A 248 -2.10 -1.72 12.99
CA PHE A 248 -3.35 -2.29 12.53
C PHE A 248 -4.28 -2.69 13.69
N TYR A 249 -3.76 -3.34 14.74
CA TYR A 249 -4.55 -3.70 15.91
C TYR A 249 -4.96 -2.48 16.74
N ILE A 250 -4.09 -1.47 16.89
CA ILE A 250 -4.41 -0.21 17.57
C ILE A 250 -5.54 0.53 16.86
N ASP A 251 -5.44 0.68 15.54
CA ASP A 251 -6.43 1.39 14.71
C ASP A 251 -7.80 0.69 14.68
N ASN A 252 -7.82 -0.62 14.98
CA ASN A 252 -9.04 -1.40 15.11
C ASN A 252 -9.48 -1.65 16.59
N ASP A 253 -8.93 -0.90 17.55
CA ASP A 253 -9.20 -0.98 19.01
C ASP A 253 -8.94 -2.36 19.62
N ARG A 254 -8.04 -3.14 19.01
CA ARG A 254 -7.61 -4.48 19.43
C ARG A 254 -6.30 -4.41 20.22
N LYS A 255 -6.30 -3.62 21.30
CA LYS A 255 -5.12 -3.34 22.13
C LYS A 255 -4.46 -4.57 22.76
N PRO A 256 -5.20 -5.59 23.25
CA PRO A 256 -4.58 -6.81 23.78
C PRO A 256 -3.74 -7.56 22.74
N GLU A 257 -4.20 -7.64 21.48
CA GLU A 257 -3.46 -8.27 20.40
C GLU A 257 -2.24 -7.45 20.02
N ALA A 258 -2.36 -6.11 19.98
CA ALA A 258 -1.23 -5.21 19.77
C ALA A 258 -0.12 -5.43 20.78
N ILE A 259 -0.45 -5.53 22.09
CA ILE A 259 0.52 -5.80 23.16
C ILE A 259 1.22 -7.15 22.98
N LYS A 260 0.52 -8.18 22.53
CA LYS A 260 1.14 -9.48 22.29
C LYS A 260 2.24 -9.38 21.23
N ILE A 261 1.94 -8.80 20.07
CA ILE A 261 2.94 -8.63 19.00
C ILE A 261 4.07 -7.69 19.43
N LEU A 262 3.75 -6.64 20.17
CA LEU A 262 4.74 -5.71 20.70
C LEU A 262 5.73 -6.37 21.66
N ASN A 263 5.25 -7.27 22.52
CA ASN A 263 6.12 -8.04 23.41
C ASN A 263 7.06 -8.96 22.62
N ASP A 264 6.60 -9.56 21.52
CA ASP A 264 7.42 -10.34 20.61
C ASP A 264 8.50 -9.46 19.93
N ALA A 265 8.14 -8.25 19.51
CA ALA A 265 9.07 -7.27 18.96
C ALA A 265 10.11 -6.80 19.99
N ILE A 266 9.70 -6.54 21.23
CA ILE A 266 10.60 -6.18 22.35
C ILE A 266 11.54 -7.36 22.69
N ALA A 267 11.08 -8.60 22.59
CA ALA A 267 11.94 -9.76 22.81
C ALA A 267 13.06 -9.85 21.76
N LEU A 268 12.83 -9.38 20.53
CA LEU A 268 13.86 -9.30 19.49
C LEU A 268 14.83 -8.12 19.67
N ASP A 269 14.38 -7.04 20.29
CA ASP A 269 15.18 -5.84 20.53
C ASP A 269 14.83 -5.22 21.91
N PRO A 270 15.33 -5.83 23.00
CA PRO A 270 14.92 -5.50 24.38
C PRO A 270 15.39 -4.14 24.86
N ASN A 271 16.27 -3.48 24.12
CA ASN A 271 16.79 -2.15 24.44
C ASN A 271 16.30 -1.08 23.45
N ASN A 272 15.29 -1.35 22.65
CA ASN A 272 14.69 -0.36 21.76
C ASN A 272 13.74 0.57 22.53
N PRO A 273 14.12 1.83 22.76
CA PRO A 273 13.32 2.74 23.57
C PRO A 273 11.95 3.04 22.96
N ILE A 274 11.86 3.05 21.60
CA ILE A 274 10.61 3.34 20.89
C ILE A 274 9.58 2.23 21.10
N LEU A 275 9.98 0.96 20.98
CA LEU A 275 9.06 -0.17 21.20
C LEU A 275 8.55 -0.18 22.63
N ILE A 276 9.43 0.09 23.60
CA ILE A 276 9.09 0.11 25.02
C ILE A 276 8.19 1.31 25.35
N TYR A 277 8.47 2.49 24.78
CA TYR A 277 7.60 3.66 24.89
C TYR A 277 6.21 3.37 24.33
N THR A 278 6.12 2.76 23.15
CA THR A 278 4.85 2.35 22.53
C THR A 278 4.06 1.40 23.43
N ALA A 279 4.74 0.44 24.11
CA ALA A 279 4.08 -0.42 25.09
C ALA A 279 3.48 0.40 26.24
N GLY A 280 4.22 1.37 26.76
CA GLY A 280 3.73 2.29 27.79
C GLY A 280 2.44 3.01 27.35
N THR A 281 2.44 3.55 26.12
CA THR A 281 1.28 4.26 25.56
C THR A 281 0.05 3.34 25.40
N ILE A 282 0.24 2.10 24.94
CA ILE A 282 -0.88 1.15 24.80
C ILE A 282 -1.43 0.77 26.18
N TYR A 283 -0.56 0.49 27.15
CA TYR A 283 -1.02 0.19 28.53
C TYR A 283 -1.74 1.38 29.18
N GLU A 284 -1.26 2.62 28.98
CA GLU A 284 -1.96 3.83 29.42
C GLU A 284 -3.37 3.92 28.81
N ASN A 285 -3.49 3.70 27.50
CA ASN A 285 -4.78 3.68 26.80
C ASN A 285 -5.70 2.53 27.23
N MET A 286 -5.16 1.47 27.84
CA MET A 286 -5.91 0.39 28.49
C MET A 286 -6.22 0.68 29.97
N SER A 287 -5.83 1.85 30.47
CA SER A 287 -5.92 2.22 31.90
C SER A 287 -5.10 1.30 32.82
N ASP A 288 -4.12 0.61 32.30
CA ASP A 288 -3.17 -0.22 33.06
C ASP A 288 -1.98 0.64 33.48
N PHE A 289 -2.20 1.38 34.57
CA PHE A 289 -1.24 2.33 35.11
C PHE A 289 0.12 1.70 35.42
N GLU A 290 0.13 0.51 36.04
CA GLU A 290 1.36 -0.13 36.52
C GLU A 290 2.26 -0.51 35.37
N ASN A 291 1.71 -1.12 34.31
CA ASN A 291 2.48 -1.49 33.12
C ASN A 291 2.87 -0.26 32.30
N ALA A 292 2.03 0.77 32.24
CA ALA A 292 2.38 2.04 31.58
C ALA A 292 3.58 2.70 32.30
N GLU A 293 3.52 2.87 33.63
CA GLU A 293 4.62 3.43 34.44
C GLU A 293 5.93 2.67 34.23
N LYS A 294 5.90 1.34 34.33
CA LYS A 294 7.06 0.48 34.16
C LYS A 294 7.71 0.66 32.78
N ASN A 295 6.91 0.68 31.72
CA ASN A 295 7.43 0.79 30.37
C ASN A 295 7.95 2.21 30.09
N TYR A 296 7.29 3.26 30.52
CA TYR A 296 7.77 4.62 30.38
C TYR A 296 9.07 4.87 31.16
N LEU A 297 9.21 4.33 32.37
CA LEU A 297 10.47 4.40 33.12
C LEU A 297 11.61 3.76 32.36
N LYS A 298 11.38 2.53 31.85
CA LYS A 298 12.40 1.81 31.07
C LYS A 298 12.74 2.53 29.77
N ALA A 299 11.76 3.07 29.04
CA ALA A 299 11.99 3.84 27.83
C ALA A 299 12.84 5.10 28.10
N LYS A 300 12.56 5.81 29.21
CA LYS A 300 13.33 6.97 29.67
C LYS A 300 14.77 6.58 30.01
N GLU A 301 14.99 5.48 30.73
CA GLU A 301 16.34 4.96 31.04
C GLU A 301 17.14 4.66 29.77
N LEU A 302 16.48 4.21 28.70
CA LEU A 302 17.07 3.92 27.39
C LEU A 302 17.20 5.15 26.49
N GLY A 303 16.82 6.33 26.98
CA GLY A 303 17.01 7.59 26.27
C GLY A 303 15.87 8.01 25.35
N ASP A 304 14.66 7.45 25.51
CA ASP A 304 13.49 7.98 24.80
C ASP A 304 13.16 9.40 25.27
N LYS A 305 13.08 10.34 24.33
CA LYS A 305 12.88 11.76 24.60
C LYS A 305 11.47 12.10 25.07
N ASN A 306 10.48 11.29 24.71
CA ASN A 306 9.07 11.53 25.02
C ASN A 306 8.65 10.88 26.36
N ALA A 307 9.37 9.86 26.79
CA ALA A 307 9.02 9.06 27.94
C ALA A 307 9.00 9.87 29.25
N GLY A 308 9.82 10.91 29.36
CA GLY A 308 9.81 11.82 30.51
C GLY A 308 8.48 12.58 30.61
N PHE A 309 8.04 13.22 29.54
CA PHE A 309 6.76 13.92 29.51
C PHE A 309 5.57 12.97 29.71
N ALA A 310 5.62 11.79 29.06
CA ALA A 310 4.58 10.77 29.22
C ALA A 310 4.41 10.33 30.68
N LEU A 311 5.52 10.12 31.41
CA LEU A 311 5.49 9.84 32.86
C LEU A 311 4.86 10.97 33.67
N GLY A 312 5.26 12.22 33.35
CA GLY A 312 4.67 13.39 33.99
C GLY A 312 3.15 13.46 33.78
N SER A 313 2.71 13.23 32.55
CA SER A 313 1.30 13.20 32.16
C SER A 313 0.56 12.04 32.83
N LEU A 314 1.14 10.85 32.85
CA LEU A 314 0.57 9.65 33.46
C LEU A 314 0.31 9.87 34.97
N TYR A 315 1.29 10.40 35.72
CA TYR A 315 1.13 10.71 37.13
C TYR A 315 0.13 11.84 37.35
N PHE A 316 0.17 12.89 36.51
CA PHE A 316 -0.78 13.99 36.60
C PHE A 316 -2.22 13.49 36.41
N ASN A 317 -2.46 12.69 35.36
CA ASN A 317 -3.79 12.13 35.07
C ASN A 317 -4.29 11.25 36.24
N LYS A 318 -3.43 10.39 36.77
CA LYS A 318 -3.78 9.57 37.96
C LYS A 318 -4.17 10.42 39.18
N GLY A 319 -3.41 11.49 39.45
CA GLY A 319 -3.74 12.44 40.50
C GLY A 319 -5.06 13.18 40.22
N ALA A 320 -5.31 13.57 38.98
CA ALA A 320 -6.54 14.24 38.56
C ALA A 320 -7.77 13.33 38.68
N ASP A 321 -7.66 12.06 38.36
CA ASP A 321 -8.74 11.07 38.51
C ASP A 321 -9.13 10.91 39.98
N ILE A 322 -8.14 10.73 40.87
CA ILE A 322 -8.38 10.61 42.31
C ILE A 322 -8.98 11.90 42.87
N TYR A 323 -8.46 13.07 42.47
CA TYR A 323 -8.99 14.37 42.87
C TYR A 323 -10.45 14.56 42.41
N THR A 324 -10.77 14.16 41.20
CA THR A 324 -12.12 14.25 40.65
C THR A 324 -13.07 13.31 41.38
N ALA A 325 -12.64 12.07 41.64
CA ALA A 325 -13.41 11.11 42.42
C ALA A 325 -13.69 11.60 43.86
N ALA A 326 -12.70 12.23 44.53
CA ALA A 326 -12.90 12.82 45.85
C ALA A 326 -13.99 13.92 45.81
N ASN A 327 -13.94 14.81 44.83
CA ASN A 327 -14.92 15.90 44.69
C ASN A 327 -16.31 15.43 44.21
N ALA A 328 -16.45 14.21 43.72
CA ALA A 328 -17.74 13.60 43.42
C ALA A 328 -18.45 13.00 44.62
N LEU A 329 -17.78 12.87 45.78
CA LEU A 329 -18.38 12.38 47.01
C LEU A 329 -19.44 13.37 47.53
N THR A 330 -20.61 12.88 47.94
CA THR A 330 -21.68 13.71 48.48
C THR A 330 -21.29 14.30 49.82
N PHE A 331 -21.20 15.62 49.90
CA PHE A 331 -20.82 16.32 51.12
C PHE A 331 -21.68 15.90 52.31
N GLY A 332 -21.04 15.58 53.45
CA GLY A 332 -21.70 15.15 54.69
C GLY A 332 -22.14 13.68 54.68
N SER A 333 -21.92 12.92 53.63
CA SER A 333 -22.14 11.47 53.65
C SER A 333 -21.09 10.77 54.52
N PRO A 334 -21.37 9.56 55.06
CA PRO A 334 -20.36 8.76 55.78
C PRO A 334 -19.11 8.49 54.90
N GLU A 335 -19.30 8.29 53.64
CA GLU A 335 -18.23 8.01 52.64
C GLU A 335 -17.36 9.25 52.42
N TYR A 336 -17.96 10.45 52.31
CA TYR A 336 -17.23 11.71 52.23
C TYR A 336 -16.38 11.92 53.47
N THR A 337 -16.98 11.79 54.70
CA THR A 337 -16.27 12.00 55.96
C THR A 337 -15.10 11.03 56.13
N ALA A 338 -15.21 9.80 55.65
CA ALA A 338 -14.16 8.78 55.79
C ALA A 338 -13.03 8.91 54.78
N ASN A 339 -13.29 9.40 53.56
CA ASN A 339 -12.39 9.20 52.41
C ASN A 339 -11.92 10.50 51.76
N TYR A 340 -12.65 11.62 51.84
CA TYR A 340 -12.33 12.84 51.08
C TYR A 340 -10.91 13.33 51.33
N ASP A 341 -10.53 13.60 52.58
CA ASP A 341 -9.19 14.12 52.87
C ASP A 341 -8.08 13.14 52.48
N LYS A 342 -8.32 11.85 52.67
CA LYS A 342 -7.37 10.80 52.28
C LYS A 342 -7.16 10.80 50.78
N MET A 343 -8.22 10.88 49.97
CA MET A 343 -8.15 10.91 48.54
C MET A 343 -7.48 12.20 48.03
N ILE A 344 -7.76 13.34 48.65
CA ILE A 344 -7.08 14.60 48.30
C ILE A 344 -5.58 14.50 48.58
N GLU A 345 -5.15 13.96 49.71
CA GLU A 345 -3.72 13.78 49.97
C GLU A 345 -3.08 12.75 49.04
N GLU A 346 -3.75 11.65 48.72
CA GLU A 346 -3.31 10.69 47.74
C GLU A 346 -3.13 11.34 46.35
N SER A 347 -4.08 12.15 45.89
CA SER A 347 -3.97 12.88 44.64
C SER A 347 -2.74 13.78 44.61
N LYS A 348 -2.42 14.47 45.69
CA LYS A 348 -1.23 15.32 45.82
C LYS A 348 0.08 14.52 45.69
N VAL A 349 0.11 13.28 46.18
CA VAL A 349 1.29 12.41 45.99
C VAL A 349 1.58 12.21 44.53
N TYR A 350 0.55 11.95 43.71
CA TYR A 350 0.74 11.78 42.25
C TYR A 350 1.09 13.08 41.55
N PHE A 351 0.49 14.21 41.90
CA PHE A 351 0.90 15.51 41.36
C PHE A 351 2.35 15.85 41.73
N ASN A 352 2.81 15.54 42.92
CA ASN A 352 4.22 15.73 43.29
C ASN A 352 5.15 14.77 42.50
N LYS A 353 4.72 13.53 42.23
CA LYS A 353 5.48 12.64 41.31
C LYS A 353 5.55 13.17 39.91
N ALA A 354 4.51 13.84 39.41
CA ALA A 354 4.48 14.41 38.05
C ALA A 354 5.44 15.59 37.89
N LEU A 355 5.60 16.44 38.91
CA LEU A 355 6.37 17.69 38.81
C LEU A 355 7.78 17.56 38.26
N PRO A 356 8.67 16.68 38.74
CA PRO A 356 10.05 16.62 38.22
C PRO A 356 10.13 16.27 36.76
N TYR A 357 9.21 15.48 36.24
CA TYR A 357 9.15 15.10 34.83
C TYR A 357 8.60 16.23 33.97
N LEU A 358 7.56 16.95 34.43
CA LEU A 358 7.00 18.10 33.74
C LEU A 358 7.97 19.29 33.75
N GLU A 359 8.69 19.52 34.86
CA GLU A 359 9.77 20.53 34.93
C GLU A 359 10.88 20.25 33.95
N GLN A 360 11.35 18.99 33.85
CA GLN A 360 12.35 18.58 32.88
C GLN A 360 11.85 18.80 31.45
N ALA A 361 10.63 18.39 31.14
CA ALA A 361 10.02 18.57 29.83
C ALA A 361 9.89 20.06 29.45
N ALA A 362 9.56 20.93 30.41
CA ALA A 362 9.50 22.38 30.20
C ALA A 362 10.88 23.00 29.94
N VAL A 363 11.95 22.47 30.56
CA VAL A 363 13.32 22.89 30.26
C VAL A 363 13.74 22.48 28.85
N GLU A 364 13.39 21.26 28.43
CA GLU A 364 13.72 20.74 27.10
C GLU A 364 12.89 21.43 26.00
N ASN A 365 11.64 21.82 26.30
CA ASN A 365 10.71 22.44 25.38
C ASN A 365 10.07 23.72 25.99
N PRO A 366 10.83 24.81 26.14
CA PRO A 366 10.41 25.97 26.95
C PRO A 366 9.26 26.78 26.36
N LYS A 367 8.86 26.53 25.11
CA LYS A 367 7.73 27.18 24.43
C LYS A 367 6.56 26.23 24.15
N ASP A 368 6.64 24.99 24.60
CA ASP A 368 5.55 24.03 24.42
C ASP A 368 4.42 24.33 25.40
N LEU A 369 3.33 24.87 24.86
CA LEU A 369 2.16 25.24 25.65
C LEU A 369 1.49 24.05 26.35
N ILE A 370 1.58 22.83 25.77
CA ILE A 370 0.98 21.63 26.37
C ILE A 370 1.75 21.28 27.64
N VAL A 371 3.06 21.24 27.56
CA VAL A 371 3.94 20.98 28.70
C VAL A 371 3.75 22.04 29.81
N LEU A 372 3.77 23.33 29.43
CA LEU A 372 3.62 24.43 30.38
C LEU A 372 2.26 24.47 31.03
N GLU A 373 1.17 24.18 30.33
CA GLU A 373 -0.18 24.09 30.89
C GLU A 373 -0.28 22.93 31.89
N ALA A 374 0.28 21.75 31.57
CA ALA A 374 0.33 20.61 32.48
C ALA A 374 1.11 20.95 33.76
N LEU A 375 2.28 21.57 33.63
CA LEU A 375 3.14 22.00 34.76
C LEU A 375 2.45 23.02 35.60
N LYS A 376 1.83 24.05 35.02
CA LYS A 376 1.03 25.06 35.75
C LYS A 376 -0.07 24.40 36.60
N GLN A 377 -0.84 23.48 36.01
CA GLN A 377 -1.91 22.79 36.71
C GLN A 377 -1.38 21.94 37.84
N ALA A 378 -0.29 21.21 37.65
CA ALA A 378 0.36 20.42 38.67
C ALA A 378 0.74 21.28 39.92
N TYR A 379 1.40 22.43 39.68
CA TYR A 379 1.72 23.37 40.77
C TYR A 379 0.47 23.90 41.49
N GLY A 380 -0.59 24.19 40.73
CA GLY A 380 -1.87 24.59 41.37
C GLY A 380 -2.46 23.53 42.26
N LYS A 381 -2.40 22.25 41.86
CA LYS A 381 -2.93 21.12 42.62
C LYS A 381 -2.15 20.79 43.92
N VAL A 382 -0.82 21.03 43.88
CA VAL A 382 0.00 20.88 45.11
C VAL A 382 0.04 22.12 45.97
N GLY A 383 -0.59 23.23 45.57
CA GLY A 383 -0.65 24.49 46.33
C GLY A 383 0.61 25.37 46.18
N ASN A 384 1.46 25.12 45.22
CA ASN A 384 2.63 25.97 44.92
C ASN A 384 2.21 27.21 44.10
N THR A 385 1.66 28.20 44.79
CA THR A 385 1.11 29.42 44.18
C THR A 385 2.17 30.26 43.46
N GLU A 386 3.40 30.30 43.96
CA GLU A 386 4.50 31.06 43.39
C GLU A 386 4.83 30.52 41.97
N LYS A 387 5.12 29.23 41.89
CA LYS A 387 5.41 28.56 40.61
C LYS A 387 4.22 28.54 39.65
N PHE A 388 3.01 28.40 40.16
CA PHE A 388 1.80 28.51 39.35
C PHE A 388 1.71 29.87 38.64
N VAL A 389 1.96 30.99 39.37
CA VAL A 389 1.90 32.34 38.80
C VAL A 389 3.04 32.57 37.80
N GLU A 390 4.27 32.08 38.11
CA GLU A 390 5.40 32.15 37.22
C GLU A 390 5.10 31.50 35.85
N ILE A 391 4.65 30.24 35.86
CA ILE A 391 4.36 29.53 34.59
C ILE A 391 3.15 30.12 33.87
N LYS A 392 2.12 30.59 34.62
CA LYS A 392 0.99 31.28 34.00
C LYS A 392 1.43 32.51 33.21
N LYS A 393 2.32 33.33 33.77
CA LYS A 393 2.86 34.53 33.15
C LYS A 393 3.66 34.15 31.87
N LEU A 394 4.49 33.10 31.93
CA LEU A 394 5.27 32.62 30.78
C LEU A 394 4.33 32.15 29.65
N ILE A 395 3.24 31.46 29.96
CA ILE A 395 2.25 31.05 28.94
C ILE A 395 1.60 32.27 28.27
N GLU A 396 1.24 33.31 29.07
CA GLU A 396 0.64 34.55 28.56
C GLU A 396 1.62 35.29 27.64
N GLU A 397 2.91 35.37 28.00
CA GLU A 397 3.97 35.97 27.18
C GLU A 397 4.16 35.23 25.83
N ILE A 398 4.18 33.90 25.86
CA ILE A 398 4.32 33.09 24.63
C ILE A 398 3.10 33.28 23.70
N LYS A 399 1.87 33.28 24.26
CA LYS A 399 0.65 33.49 23.48
C LYS A 399 0.55 34.92 22.89
N ALA A 400 1.12 35.91 23.56
CA ALA A 400 1.16 37.28 23.06
C ALA A 400 2.21 37.51 21.97
N ALA A 401 3.19 36.61 21.86
CA ALA A 401 4.28 36.68 20.85
C ALA A 401 3.99 35.87 19.56
N GLN A 402 2.91 35.10 19.53
CA GLN A 402 2.37 34.37 18.37
C GLN A 402 1.33 35.19 17.61
#